data_ca1d0b979130fa9fb877867ffb9ea4f3
#
_entry.id   ca1d0b979130fa9fb877867ffb9ea4f3
#
_cell.length_a   1.000
_cell.length_b   1.000
_cell.length_c   1.000
_cell.angle_alpha   90.00
_cell.angle_beta   90.00
_cell.angle_gamma   90.00
#
_symmetry.space_group_name_H-M   'P 1'
#
loop_
_entity.id
_entity.type
_entity.pdbx_description
1 polymer ?
#
loop_
_entity_poly.entity_id
_entity_poly.type
_entity_poly.pdbx_seq_one_letter_code
_entity_poly.pdbx_strand_id
1 'polypeptide(L)'
;FTVVSCMLPPLFCTLAEISGIGLNVVRKTRPIAFATLGALAANLLLLGLSVPAGGARGAAVACAASFWLFFVFKTESSCRLWQPLKRLPLYMHTLFCLASSAAYTCFGTPANYPLFAGVWAAYLAGCILRHRKNLHKLFHYLKKQGFPL
;
A
#
# COMPACT_ATOMS: atom_id res chain seq x y z
N PHE A 1 -10.35 -16.08 2.30
CA PHE A 1 -9.74 -15.47 1.11
C PHE A 1 -9.76 -13.93 1.19
N THR A 2 -10.77 -13.30 1.79
CA THR A 2 -10.88 -11.84 1.96
C THR A 2 -9.85 -11.24 2.92
N VAL A 3 -9.28 -12.03 3.83
CA VAL A 3 -8.33 -11.57 4.86
C VAL A 3 -7.12 -10.85 4.25
N VAL A 4 -6.58 -11.35 3.14
CA VAL A 4 -5.40 -10.74 2.48
C VAL A 4 -5.73 -9.34 1.99
N SER A 5 -6.90 -9.14 1.36
CA SER A 5 -7.34 -7.80 0.93
C SER A 5 -7.64 -6.88 2.10
N CYS A 6 -8.13 -7.40 3.23
CA CYS A 6 -8.37 -6.61 4.43
C CYS A 6 -7.07 -6.16 5.15
N MET A 7 -5.94 -6.80 4.89
CA MET A 7 -4.63 -6.38 5.44
C MET A 7 -3.99 -5.23 4.65
N LEU A 8 -4.41 -4.98 3.42
CA LEU A 8 -3.85 -3.90 2.58
C LEU A 8 -4.24 -2.49 3.04
N PRO A 9 -5.48 -2.19 3.47
CA PRO A 9 -5.85 -0.87 3.96
C PRO A 9 -4.93 -0.32 5.05
N PRO A 10 -4.64 -1.02 6.15
CA PRO A 10 -3.71 -0.52 7.16
C PRO A 10 -2.29 -0.35 6.62
N LEU A 11 -1.83 -1.22 5.71
CA LEU A 11 -0.54 -1.08 5.06
C LEU A 11 -0.47 0.20 4.21
N PHE A 12 -1.47 0.46 3.37
CA PHE A 12 -1.50 1.67 2.56
C PHE A 12 -1.69 2.94 3.40
N CYS A 13 -2.42 2.84 4.52
CA CYS A 13 -2.56 3.94 5.47
C CYS A 13 -1.21 4.30 6.08
N THR A 14 -0.45 3.32 6.58
CA THR A 14 0.89 3.57 7.16
C THR A 14 1.87 4.11 6.12
N LEU A 15 1.86 3.59 4.89
CA LEU A 15 2.67 4.13 3.79
C LEU A 15 2.28 5.57 3.45
N ALA A 16 0.98 5.89 3.47
CA ALA A 16 0.48 7.24 3.25
C ALA A 16 0.93 8.20 4.36
N GLU A 17 0.97 7.77 5.63
CA GLU A 17 1.50 8.59 6.72
C GLU A 17 3.00 8.85 6.56
N ILE A 18 3.79 7.84 6.25
CA ILE A 18 5.24 7.97 6.05
C ILE A 18 5.53 8.88 4.85
N SER A 19 4.88 8.68 3.72
CA SER A 19 5.10 9.52 2.52
C SER A 19 4.53 10.92 2.67
N GLY A 20 3.53 11.09 3.53
CA GLY A 20 2.84 12.36 3.80
C GLY A 20 3.51 13.23 4.86
N ILE A 21 4.61 12.82 5.48
CA ILE A 21 5.33 13.60 6.52
C ILE A 21 5.66 15.01 6.02
N GLY A 22 6.01 15.17 4.75
CA GLY A 22 6.30 16.46 4.14
C GLY A 22 5.14 17.47 4.24
N LEU A 23 3.90 17.03 4.17
CA LEU A 23 2.71 17.88 4.32
C LEU A 23 2.58 18.41 5.74
N ASN A 24 2.92 17.59 6.73
CA ASN A 24 2.91 17.99 8.14
C ASN A 24 4.01 19.01 8.44
N VAL A 25 5.19 18.83 7.84
CA VAL A 25 6.32 19.78 7.97
C VAL A 25 5.96 21.15 7.40
N VAL A 26 5.31 21.19 6.23
CA VAL A 26 4.88 22.44 5.57
C VAL A 26 3.63 23.05 6.21
N ARG A 27 3.01 22.37 7.18
CA ARG A 27 1.77 22.79 7.90
C ARG A 27 0.59 23.10 6.96
N LYS A 28 0.52 22.47 5.78
CA LYS A 28 -0.60 22.63 4.85
C LYS A 28 -1.60 21.49 5.04
N THR A 29 -2.70 21.76 5.73
CA THR A 29 -3.75 20.77 6.02
C THR A 29 -4.75 20.59 4.88
N ARG A 30 -4.96 21.61 4.02
CA ARG A 30 -5.92 21.56 2.91
C ARG A 30 -5.71 20.36 1.97
N PRO A 31 -4.48 20.07 1.46
CA PRO A 31 -4.26 18.93 0.57
C PRO A 31 -4.57 17.57 1.25
N ILE A 32 -4.34 17.48 2.56
CA ILE A 32 -4.65 16.26 3.34
C ILE A 32 -6.17 16.06 3.38
N ALA A 33 -6.94 17.11 3.67
CA ALA A 33 -8.39 17.03 3.67
C ALA A 33 -8.97 16.64 2.30
N PHE A 34 -8.46 17.24 1.21
CA PHE A 34 -8.87 16.86 -0.15
C PHE A 34 -8.51 15.41 -0.49
N ALA A 35 -7.33 14.92 -0.09
CA ALA A 35 -6.95 13.52 -0.30
C ALA A 35 -7.89 12.57 0.45
N THR A 36 -8.24 12.89 1.69
CA THR A 36 -9.17 12.10 2.51
C THR A 36 -10.59 12.09 1.93
N LEU A 37 -11.13 13.25 1.56
CA LEU A 37 -12.45 13.37 0.95
C LEU A 37 -12.50 12.65 -0.41
N GLY A 38 -11.48 12.79 -1.24
CA GLY A 38 -11.38 12.11 -2.51
C GLY A 38 -11.32 10.58 -2.36
N ALA A 39 -10.56 10.10 -1.38
CA ALA A 39 -10.51 8.67 -1.07
C ALA A 39 -11.83 8.13 -0.53
N LEU A 40 -12.55 8.92 0.31
CA LEU A 40 -13.87 8.56 0.81
C LEU A 40 -14.89 8.47 -0.33
N ALA A 41 -14.93 9.45 -1.22
CA ALA A 41 -15.80 9.44 -2.37
C ALA A 41 -15.52 8.24 -3.29
N ALA A 42 -14.25 7.97 -3.57
CA ALA A 42 -13.82 6.80 -4.33
C ALA A 42 -14.24 5.48 -3.64
N ASN A 43 -14.12 5.41 -2.32
CA ASN A 43 -14.55 4.23 -1.55
C ASN A 43 -16.06 3.97 -1.71
N LEU A 44 -16.89 5.00 -1.53
CA LEU A 44 -18.35 4.87 -1.68
C LEU A 44 -18.74 4.44 -3.09
N LEU A 45 -18.11 5.01 -4.13
CA LEU A 45 -18.36 4.63 -5.52
C LEU A 45 -17.92 3.18 -5.81
N LEU A 46 -16.71 2.80 -5.38
CA LEU A 46 -16.21 1.44 -5.58
C LEU A 46 -17.03 0.41 -4.82
N LEU A 47 -17.46 0.70 -3.60
CA LEU A 47 -18.36 -0.17 -2.83
C LEU A 47 -19.69 -0.33 -3.53
N GLY A 48 -20.30 0.78 -3.99
CA GLY A 48 -21.58 0.74 -4.72
C GLY A 48 -21.55 -0.13 -5.97
N LEU A 49 -20.40 -0.15 -6.67
CA LEU A 49 -20.19 -0.97 -7.87
C LEU A 49 -19.81 -2.42 -7.55
N SER A 50 -18.97 -2.63 -6.54
CA SER A 50 -18.33 -3.94 -6.29
C SER A 50 -19.16 -4.84 -5.39
N VAL A 51 -19.96 -4.29 -4.47
CA VAL A 51 -20.79 -5.07 -3.55
C VAL A 51 -21.91 -5.84 -4.27
N PRO A 52 -22.65 -5.23 -5.22
CA PRO A 52 -23.68 -5.98 -5.96
C PRO A 52 -23.12 -7.15 -6.77
N ALA A 53 -21.89 -7.00 -7.29
CA ALA A 53 -21.25 -8.01 -8.16
C ALA A 53 -20.50 -9.10 -7.38
N GLY A 54 -19.86 -8.76 -6.25
CA GLY A 54 -18.91 -9.64 -5.55
C GLY A 54 -19.19 -9.83 -4.06
N GLY A 55 -20.25 -9.23 -3.50
CA GLY A 55 -20.56 -9.31 -2.07
C GLY A 55 -19.38 -8.89 -1.20
N ALA A 56 -19.07 -9.66 -0.17
CA ALA A 56 -17.98 -9.38 0.77
C ALA A 56 -16.60 -9.35 0.10
N ARG A 57 -16.38 -10.14 -0.96
CA ARG A 57 -15.12 -10.13 -1.72
C ARG A 57 -14.94 -8.81 -2.47
N GLY A 58 -16.01 -8.34 -3.12
CA GLY A 58 -16.04 -7.05 -3.80
C GLY A 58 -15.79 -5.89 -2.83
N ALA A 59 -16.40 -5.91 -1.66
CA ALA A 59 -16.20 -4.91 -0.62
C ALA A 59 -14.73 -4.84 -0.16
N ALA A 60 -14.08 -5.97 0.08
CA ALA A 60 -12.69 -6.03 0.52
C ALA A 60 -11.73 -5.44 -0.53
N VAL A 61 -11.93 -5.77 -1.81
CA VAL A 61 -11.11 -5.23 -2.92
C VAL A 61 -11.37 -3.73 -3.11
N ALA A 62 -12.61 -3.28 -3.05
CA ALA A 62 -12.98 -1.87 -3.14
C ALA A 62 -12.33 -1.04 -2.03
N CYS A 63 -12.35 -1.55 -0.81
CA CYS A 63 -11.71 -0.91 0.33
C CYS A 63 -10.19 -0.80 0.11
N ALA A 64 -9.52 -1.89 -0.27
CA ALA A 64 -8.08 -1.88 -0.55
C ALA A 64 -7.71 -0.89 -1.66
N ALA A 65 -8.49 -0.85 -2.75
CA ALA A 65 -8.27 0.08 -3.86
C ALA A 65 -8.44 1.56 -3.43
N SER A 66 -9.42 1.86 -2.59
CA SER A 66 -9.66 3.22 -2.07
C SER A 66 -8.51 3.71 -1.19
N PHE A 67 -7.97 2.84 -0.32
CA PHE A 67 -6.82 3.18 0.50
C PHE A 67 -5.54 3.32 -0.32
N TRP A 68 -5.42 2.57 -1.42
CA TRP A 68 -4.34 2.79 -2.37
C TRP A 68 -4.44 4.15 -3.05
N LEU A 69 -5.64 4.58 -3.47
CA LEU A 69 -5.88 5.92 -4.00
C LEU A 69 -5.55 7.01 -2.97
N PHE A 70 -5.96 6.81 -1.72
CA PHE A 70 -5.59 7.71 -0.62
C PHE A 70 -4.07 7.86 -0.49
N PHE A 71 -3.34 6.74 -0.50
CA PHE A 71 -1.88 6.73 -0.48
C PHE A 71 -1.29 7.50 -1.67
N VAL A 72 -1.79 7.28 -2.90
CA VAL A 72 -1.33 7.99 -4.11
C VAL A 72 -1.57 9.49 -4.00
N PHE A 73 -2.79 9.92 -3.64
CA PHE A 73 -3.13 11.34 -3.51
C PHE A 73 -2.28 12.04 -2.45
N LYS A 74 -2.08 11.40 -1.32
CA LYS A 74 -1.30 11.97 -0.22
C LYS A 74 0.19 12.06 -0.59
N THR A 75 0.73 11.03 -1.22
CA THR A 75 2.13 11.01 -1.71
C THR A 75 2.35 12.07 -2.78
N GLU A 76 1.43 12.18 -3.76
CA GLU A 76 1.53 13.17 -4.83
C GLU A 76 1.49 14.60 -4.28
N SER A 77 0.58 14.86 -3.34
CA SER A 77 0.49 16.16 -2.67
C SER A 77 1.76 16.50 -1.88
N SER A 78 2.35 15.51 -1.20
CA SER A 78 3.61 15.67 -0.47
C SER A 78 4.78 15.98 -1.42
N CYS A 79 4.86 15.25 -2.54
CA CYS A 79 5.92 15.46 -3.53
C CYS A 79 5.85 16.83 -4.22
N ARG A 80 4.64 17.37 -4.41
CA ARG A 80 4.46 18.70 -5.02
C ARG A 80 4.82 19.84 -4.05
N LEU A 81 4.63 19.64 -2.75
CA LEU A 81 4.74 20.71 -1.77
C LEU A 81 6.06 20.70 -0.99
N TRP A 82 6.76 19.59 -0.94
CA TRP A 82 7.97 19.44 -0.13
C TRP A 82 9.18 19.00 -0.94
N GLN A 83 9.32 17.70 -1.20
CA GLN A 83 10.48 17.15 -1.93
C GLN A 83 10.05 16.08 -2.96
N PRO A 84 10.65 16.06 -4.16
CA PRO A 84 10.36 15.05 -5.16
C PRO A 84 10.95 13.69 -4.73
N LEU A 85 10.09 12.75 -4.37
CA LEU A 85 10.45 11.37 -4.13
C LEU A 85 10.49 10.57 -5.44
N LYS A 86 11.30 9.52 -5.52
CA LYS A 86 11.26 8.56 -6.63
C LYS A 86 9.98 7.72 -6.53
N ARG A 87 8.88 8.24 -7.10
CA ARG A 87 7.52 7.71 -6.94
C ARG A 87 7.28 6.42 -7.71
N LEU A 88 7.85 6.32 -8.92
CA LEU A 88 7.54 5.23 -9.85
C LEU A 88 7.78 3.83 -9.24
N PRO A 89 8.96 3.51 -8.67
CA PRO A 89 9.16 2.19 -8.08
C PRO A 89 8.20 1.92 -6.91
N LEU A 90 7.86 2.94 -6.12
CA LEU A 90 6.94 2.81 -5.00
C LEU A 90 5.53 2.44 -5.47
N TYR A 91 5.02 3.13 -6.49
CA TYR A 91 3.70 2.85 -7.07
C TYR A 91 3.64 1.48 -7.76
N MET A 92 4.70 1.08 -8.45
CA MET A 92 4.75 -0.26 -9.09
C MET A 92 4.68 -1.38 -8.05
N HIS A 93 5.40 -1.25 -6.92
CA HIS A 93 5.38 -2.26 -5.86
C HIS A 93 4.01 -2.32 -5.16
N THR A 94 3.43 -1.17 -4.82
CA THR A 94 2.12 -1.10 -4.17
C THR A 94 0.99 -1.55 -5.08
N LEU A 95 1.06 -1.22 -6.38
CA LEU A 95 0.10 -1.69 -7.37
C LEU A 95 0.17 -3.21 -7.57
N PHE A 96 1.39 -3.78 -7.59
CA PHE A 96 1.56 -5.23 -7.64
C PHE A 96 0.93 -5.92 -6.42
N CYS A 97 1.15 -5.38 -5.21
CA CYS A 97 0.52 -5.90 -4.00
C CYS A 97 -1.02 -5.84 -4.08
N LEU A 98 -1.58 -4.73 -4.57
CA LEU A 98 -3.01 -4.56 -4.74
C LEU A 98 -3.56 -5.56 -5.77
N ALA A 99 -2.94 -5.65 -6.96
CA ALA A 99 -3.39 -6.51 -8.04
C ALA A 99 -3.33 -8.01 -7.64
N SER A 100 -2.24 -8.45 -7.01
CA SER A 100 -2.09 -9.84 -6.57
C SER A 100 -3.08 -10.21 -5.46
N SER A 101 -3.34 -9.28 -4.54
CA SER A 101 -4.34 -9.49 -3.49
C SER A 101 -5.77 -9.51 -4.05
N ALA A 102 -6.10 -8.62 -4.99
CA ALA A 102 -7.40 -8.63 -5.66
C ALA A 102 -7.61 -9.92 -6.46
N ALA A 103 -6.59 -10.36 -7.22
CA ALA A 103 -6.64 -11.62 -7.95
C ALA A 103 -6.86 -12.82 -7.01
N TYR A 104 -6.15 -12.86 -5.88
CA TYR A 104 -6.35 -13.91 -4.88
C TYR A 104 -7.75 -13.88 -4.25
N THR A 105 -8.30 -12.70 -3.98
CA THR A 105 -9.64 -12.56 -3.39
C THR A 105 -10.74 -12.97 -4.37
N CYS A 106 -10.57 -12.68 -5.67
CA CYS A 106 -11.56 -13.01 -6.71
C CYS A 106 -11.45 -14.46 -7.17
N PHE A 107 -10.23 -14.97 -7.41
CA PHE A 107 -9.97 -16.26 -8.04
C PHE A 107 -9.37 -17.32 -7.09
N GLY A 108 -9.17 -16.97 -5.82
CA GLY A 108 -8.58 -17.84 -4.82
C GLY A 108 -9.44 -19.05 -4.56
N THR A 109 -8.85 -20.26 -4.77
CA THR A 109 -9.40 -21.54 -4.34
C THR A 109 -8.40 -22.20 -3.40
N PRO A 110 -8.83 -23.15 -2.55
CA PRO A 110 -7.88 -23.88 -1.69
C PRO A 110 -6.75 -24.56 -2.46
N ALA A 111 -7.02 -25.00 -3.70
CA ALA A 111 -6.03 -25.62 -4.57
C ALA A 111 -4.95 -24.64 -5.06
N ASN A 112 -5.29 -23.36 -5.22
CA ASN A 112 -4.38 -22.33 -5.74
C ASN A 112 -3.56 -21.61 -4.63
N TYR A 113 -3.81 -21.95 -3.36
CA TYR A 113 -3.10 -21.33 -2.23
C TYR A 113 -1.57 -21.44 -2.34
N PRO A 114 -0.97 -22.61 -2.64
CA PRO A 114 0.49 -22.73 -2.73
C PRO A 114 1.08 -21.89 -3.86
N LEU A 115 0.35 -21.71 -4.95
CA LEU A 115 0.80 -20.89 -6.08
C LEU A 115 0.90 -19.40 -5.67
N PHE A 116 -0.15 -18.88 -5.02
CA PHE A 116 -0.13 -17.50 -4.54
C PHE A 116 0.91 -17.29 -3.45
N ALA A 117 1.07 -18.24 -2.52
CA ALA A 117 2.12 -18.20 -1.50
C ALA A 117 3.51 -18.20 -2.13
N GLY A 118 3.73 -18.99 -3.17
CA GLY A 118 4.98 -19.02 -3.93
C GLY A 118 5.29 -17.70 -4.62
N VAL A 119 4.30 -17.07 -5.26
CA VAL A 119 4.46 -15.74 -5.90
C VAL A 119 4.85 -14.68 -4.87
N TRP A 120 4.19 -14.67 -3.70
CA TRP A 120 4.51 -13.73 -2.64
C TRP A 120 5.88 -13.97 -2.03
N ALA A 121 6.26 -15.22 -1.80
CA ALA A 121 7.58 -15.59 -1.31
C ALA A 121 8.69 -15.18 -2.30
N ALA A 122 8.50 -15.46 -3.59
CA ALA A 122 9.44 -15.06 -4.65
C ALA A 122 9.56 -13.53 -4.75
N TYR A 123 8.43 -12.80 -4.65
CA TYR A 123 8.43 -11.35 -4.65
C TYR A 123 9.18 -10.77 -3.45
N LEU A 124 8.94 -11.27 -2.24
CA LEU A 124 9.64 -10.85 -1.02
C LEU A 124 11.15 -11.14 -1.11
N ALA A 125 11.51 -12.34 -1.57
CA ALA A 125 12.91 -12.71 -1.79
C ALA A 125 13.58 -11.76 -2.78
N GLY A 126 12.92 -11.45 -3.90
CA GLY A 126 13.42 -10.48 -4.90
C GLY A 126 13.61 -9.08 -4.31
N CYS A 127 12.67 -8.60 -3.51
CA CYS A 127 12.78 -7.31 -2.81
C CYS A 127 13.95 -7.30 -1.81
N ILE A 128 14.12 -8.34 -1.03
CA ILE A 128 15.22 -8.48 -0.06
C ILE A 128 16.57 -8.49 -0.79
N LEU A 129 16.70 -9.29 -1.84
CA LEU A 129 17.94 -9.37 -2.62
C LEU A 129 18.30 -8.01 -3.27
N ARG A 130 17.31 -7.34 -3.85
CA ARG A 130 17.48 -6.02 -4.47
C ARG A 130 17.90 -4.94 -3.46
N HIS A 131 17.36 -4.98 -2.25
CA HIS A 131 17.62 -3.99 -1.21
C HIS A 131 18.68 -4.44 -0.17
N ARG A 132 19.31 -5.60 -0.37
CA ARG A 132 20.29 -6.19 0.55
C ARG A 132 21.39 -5.19 1.01
N LYS A 133 21.91 -4.40 0.08
CA LYS A 133 22.93 -3.38 0.38
C LYS A 133 22.42 -2.27 1.31
N ASN A 134 21.17 -1.87 1.14
CA ASN A 134 20.54 -0.82 1.96
C ASN A 134 20.15 -1.37 3.35
N LEU A 135 19.67 -2.61 3.40
CA LEU A 135 19.39 -3.31 4.66
C LEU A 135 20.64 -3.49 5.50
N HIS A 136 21.76 -3.88 4.87
CA HIS A 136 23.03 -4.02 5.57
C HIS A 136 23.53 -2.70 6.16
N LYS A 137 23.39 -1.59 5.43
CA LYS A 137 23.72 -0.26 5.95
C LYS A 137 22.82 0.12 7.13
N LEU A 138 21.50 -0.11 7.02
CA LEU A 138 20.56 0.18 8.09
C LEU A 138 20.87 -0.63 9.36
N PHE A 139 21.18 -1.91 9.19
CA PHE A 139 21.57 -2.79 10.29
C PHE A 139 22.87 -2.32 11.00
N HIS A 140 23.83 -1.86 10.19
CA HIS A 140 25.07 -1.31 10.73
C HIS A 140 24.85 0.00 11.50
N TYR A 141 23.92 0.87 11.02
CA TYR A 141 23.55 2.10 11.73
C TYR A 141 22.81 1.79 13.06
N LEU A 142 21.87 0.86 13.07
CA LEU A 142 21.15 0.47 14.27
C LEU A 142 22.09 -0.14 15.34
N LYS A 143 23.02 -0.99 14.92
CA LYS A 143 24.05 -1.56 15.79
C LYS A 143 24.97 -0.48 16.39
N LYS A 144 25.30 0.56 15.62
CA LYS A 144 26.15 1.68 16.07
C LYS A 144 25.43 2.56 17.10
N GLN A 145 24.10 2.62 17.07
CA GLN A 145 23.30 3.39 18.02
C GLN A 145 22.93 2.62 19.30
N GLY A 146 23.48 1.41 19.50
CA GLY A 146 23.29 0.65 20.74
C GLY A 146 21.88 0.09 20.96
N PHE A 147 21.08 -0.06 19.88
CA PHE A 147 19.80 -0.76 20.00
C PHE A 147 20.10 -2.26 20.20
N PRO A 148 19.66 -2.86 21.35
CA PRO A 148 19.77 -4.30 21.55
C PRO A 148 18.82 -4.99 20.56
N LEU A 149 19.39 -5.78 19.67
CA LEU A 149 18.66 -6.71 18.80
C LEU A 149 18.65 -8.10 19.43
#